data_5f014efa1751255ab68235c5af4e84ae
#
_entry.id   5f014efa1751255ab68235c5af4e84ae
#
_cell.length_a   1.000
_cell.length_b   1.000
_cell.length_c   1.000
_cell.angle_alpha   90.00
_cell.angle_beta   90.00
_cell.angle_gamma   90.00
#
_symmetry.space_group_name_H-M   'P 1'
#
loop_
_entity.id
_entity.type
_entity.pdbx_description
1 polymer ?
#
loop_
_entity_poly.entity_id
_entity_poly.type
_entity_poly.pdbx_seq_one_letter_code
_entity_poly.pdbx_strand_id
1 'polypeptide(L)'
;YGNKIAKLGIDTETNRDVSKGPLPVTSWIRDYEEDKIYAHPGGIFEPKPYLRSALNLFEYIRDRFGYGVEILDDVHERIPPILGVWFAKEVEKFQLFFLEDLFCPEDNEYFRMVRAQCATPLAMGELYSSPHEIIPMIKDRLIDFIRIHISDMGGITPCRKIAAMGELFSVRTAWHGPGDTSPIGHAANLALDINNHNF
;
A
#
# COMPACT_ATOMS: atom_id res chain seq x y z
N TYR A 1 -9.51 -5.49 -3.12
CA TYR A 1 -8.79 -5.33 -4.40
C TYR A 1 -7.81 -6.46 -4.64
N GLY A 2 -7.03 -6.89 -3.63
CA GLY A 2 -6.19 -8.09 -3.73
C GLY A 2 -6.95 -9.34 -4.23
N ASN A 3 -8.21 -9.49 -3.81
CA ASN A 3 -9.08 -10.55 -4.31
C ASN A 3 -9.41 -10.46 -5.81
N LYS A 4 -9.39 -9.28 -6.40
CA LYS A 4 -9.59 -9.13 -7.85
C LYS A 4 -8.37 -9.59 -8.62
N ILE A 5 -7.17 -9.29 -8.14
CA ILE A 5 -5.93 -9.72 -8.77
C ILE A 5 -5.78 -11.24 -8.68
N ALA A 6 -6.11 -11.83 -7.54
CA ALA A 6 -6.18 -13.29 -7.40
C ALA A 6 -7.20 -13.92 -8.37
N LYS A 7 -8.34 -13.26 -8.61
CA LYS A 7 -9.33 -13.70 -9.60
C LYS A 7 -8.85 -13.58 -11.05
N LEU A 8 -7.88 -12.72 -11.31
CA LEU A 8 -7.23 -12.58 -12.61
C LEU A 8 -6.16 -13.66 -12.85
N GLY A 9 -5.87 -14.48 -11.87
CA GLY A 9 -4.89 -15.54 -11.97
C GLY A 9 -3.44 -15.07 -11.90
N ILE A 10 -3.18 -13.94 -11.27
CA ILE A 10 -1.85 -13.37 -11.13
C ILE A 10 -1.52 -13.18 -9.65
N ASP A 11 -0.38 -13.66 -9.26
CA ASP A 11 0.21 -13.43 -7.96
C ASP A 11 0.99 -12.12 -7.98
N THR A 12 0.57 -11.16 -7.16
CA THR A 12 1.14 -9.82 -7.11
C THR A 12 2.57 -9.78 -6.55
N GLU A 13 2.94 -10.78 -5.77
CA GLU A 13 4.27 -10.81 -5.17
C GLU A 13 5.34 -11.38 -6.10
N THR A 14 4.95 -12.31 -6.98
CA THR A 14 5.89 -13.08 -7.78
C THR A 14 5.72 -12.93 -9.27
N ASN A 15 4.72 -12.17 -9.73
CA ASN A 15 4.35 -12.07 -11.15
C ASN A 15 4.03 -13.45 -11.78
N ARG A 16 3.52 -14.38 -11.01
CA ARG A 16 3.22 -15.73 -11.40
C ARG A 16 1.74 -15.93 -11.70
N ASP A 17 1.42 -16.67 -12.74
CA ASP A 17 0.05 -17.06 -13.06
C ASP A 17 -0.48 -18.06 -12.01
N VAL A 18 -1.30 -17.60 -11.11
CA VAL A 18 -1.87 -18.41 -10.02
C VAL A 18 -2.95 -19.40 -10.49
N SER A 19 -3.41 -19.30 -11.74
CA SER A 19 -4.31 -20.31 -12.30
C SER A 19 -3.63 -21.67 -12.45
N LYS A 20 -2.31 -21.72 -12.40
CA LYS A 20 -1.47 -22.91 -12.51
C LYS A 20 -1.19 -23.62 -11.19
N GLY A 21 -1.71 -23.11 -10.08
CA GLY A 21 -1.52 -23.72 -8.77
C GLY A 21 -1.91 -22.81 -7.62
N PRO A 22 -1.88 -23.31 -6.38
CA PRO A 22 -2.19 -22.50 -5.21
C PRO A 22 -1.22 -21.33 -5.08
N LEU A 23 -1.74 -20.19 -4.61
CA LEU A 23 -0.91 -19.03 -4.25
C LEU A 23 0.11 -19.43 -3.19
N PRO A 24 1.38 -19.16 -3.37
CA PRO A 24 2.36 -19.35 -2.33
C PRO A 24 2.10 -18.36 -1.19
N VAL A 25 2.19 -18.82 0.04
CA VAL A 25 1.84 -18.03 1.25
C VAL A 25 2.88 -16.93 1.56
N THR A 26 4.08 -17.03 0.97
CA THR A 26 5.17 -16.06 1.15
C THR A 26 5.98 -16.00 -0.12
N SER A 27 5.36 -15.50 -1.13
CA SER A 27 5.77 -15.80 -2.47
C SER A 27 6.99 -15.05 -2.94
N TRP A 28 7.17 -13.80 -2.55
CA TRP A 28 8.31 -13.00 -3.02
C TRP A 28 9.68 -13.55 -2.58
N ILE A 29 9.76 -14.27 -1.46
CA ILE A 29 10.97 -14.99 -1.06
C ILE A 29 11.18 -16.23 -1.93
N ARG A 30 10.10 -16.93 -2.28
CA ARG A 30 10.14 -18.21 -2.98
C ARG A 30 10.55 -18.09 -4.44
N ASP A 31 10.14 -17.02 -5.12
CA ASP A 31 10.47 -16.85 -6.54
C ASP A 31 11.92 -16.40 -6.75
N TYR A 32 12.50 -15.74 -5.76
CA TYR A 32 13.93 -15.46 -5.76
C TYR A 32 14.78 -16.70 -5.53
N GLU A 33 14.23 -17.78 -4.96
CA GLU A 33 14.91 -19.07 -4.84
C GLU A 33 15.13 -19.75 -6.19
N GLU A 34 14.22 -19.57 -7.15
CA GLU A 34 14.36 -20.14 -8.49
C GLU A 34 15.53 -19.51 -9.25
N ASP A 35 15.79 -18.24 -9.06
CA ASP A 35 16.92 -17.53 -9.64
C ASP A 35 18.24 -17.76 -8.89
N LYS A 36 18.23 -18.46 -7.76
CA LYS A 36 19.38 -18.78 -6.88
C LYS A 36 20.22 -17.57 -6.42
N ILE A 37 19.90 -16.38 -6.88
CA ILE A 37 20.64 -15.14 -6.58
C ILE A 37 20.30 -14.62 -5.18
N TYR A 38 19.08 -14.93 -4.72
CA TYR A 38 18.53 -14.39 -3.47
C TYR A 38 18.17 -15.46 -2.45
N ALA A 39 18.44 -16.74 -2.76
CA ALA A 39 18.31 -17.85 -1.82
C ALA A 39 19.38 -17.74 -0.73
N HIS A 40 19.30 -16.69 0.09
CA HIS A 40 20.20 -16.51 1.21
C HIS A 40 19.62 -17.19 2.44
N PRO A 41 20.37 -18.09 3.11
CA PRO A 41 19.87 -18.78 4.30
C PRO A 41 19.45 -17.86 5.45
N GLY A 42 19.87 -16.61 5.41
CA GLY A 42 19.54 -15.56 6.38
C GLY A 42 18.33 -14.69 6.04
N GLY A 43 17.60 -14.97 4.95
CA GLY A 43 16.43 -14.18 4.58
C GLY A 43 16.75 -12.74 4.18
N ILE A 44 17.86 -12.49 3.52
CA ILE A 44 18.20 -11.14 3.03
C ILE A 44 17.27 -10.78 1.88
N PHE A 45 16.51 -9.71 2.07
CA PHE A 45 15.69 -9.11 1.04
C PHE A 45 16.52 -8.16 0.17
N GLU A 46 16.54 -8.38 -1.13
CA GLU A 46 17.16 -7.48 -2.10
C GLU A 46 16.08 -6.66 -2.82
N PRO A 47 16.02 -5.34 -2.62
CA PRO A 47 14.88 -4.53 -3.09
C PRO A 47 14.78 -4.40 -4.62
N LYS A 48 15.90 -4.36 -5.33
CA LYS A 48 15.88 -4.11 -6.78
C LYS A 48 15.15 -5.18 -7.61
N PRO A 49 15.34 -6.47 -7.37
CA PRO A 49 14.54 -7.51 -8.03
C PRO A 49 13.05 -7.41 -7.72
N TYR A 50 12.68 -7.17 -6.46
CA TYR A 50 11.29 -6.94 -6.08
C TYR A 50 10.68 -5.78 -6.89
N LEU A 51 11.34 -4.63 -6.93
CA LEU A 51 10.86 -3.47 -7.68
C LEU A 51 10.70 -3.74 -9.18
N ARG A 52 11.64 -4.47 -9.78
CA ARG A 52 11.51 -4.89 -11.19
C ARG A 52 10.33 -5.83 -11.41
N SER A 53 10.14 -6.78 -10.49
CA SER A 53 9.02 -7.72 -10.57
C SER A 53 7.66 -6.99 -10.48
N ALA A 54 7.54 -6.05 -9.56
CA ALA A 54 6.33 -5.22 -9.42
C ALA A 54 6.03 -4.42 -10.69
N LEU A 55 7.04 -3.74 -11.25
CA LEU A 55 6.89 -2.99 -12.50
C LEU A 55 6.46 -3.88 -13.67
N ASN A 56 7.07 -5.05 -13.83
CA ASN A 56 6.71 -6.02 -14.88
C ASN A 56 5.27 -6.53 -14.69
N LEU A 57 4.85 -6.75 -13.45
CA LEU A 57 3.48 -7.16 -13.14
C LEU A 57 2.48 -6.06 -13.52
N PHE A 58 2.74 -4.80 -13.16
CA PHE A 58 1.85 -3.69 -13.50
C PHE A 58 1.75 -3.49 -15.02
N GLU A 59 2.87 -3.58 -15.73
CA GLU A 59 2.89 -3.55 -17.19
C GLU A 59 2.05 -4.68 -17.78
N TYR A 60 2.23 -5.90 -17.33
CA TYR A 60 1.44 -7.05 -17.78
C TYR A 60 -0.06 -6.85 -17.52
N ILE A 61 -0.44 -6.34 -16.34
CA ILE A 61 -1.85 -6.10 -16.02
C ILE A 61 -2.44 -5.01 -16.93
N ARG A 62 -1.70 -3.91 -17.14
CA ARG A 62 -2.17 -2.82 -18.00
C ARG A 62 -2.29 -3.23 -19.46
N ASP A 63 -1.33 -4.01 -19.97
CA ASP A 63 -1.36 -4.52 -21.34
C ASP A 63 -2.55 -5.47 -21.56
N ARG A 64 -2.87 -6.30 -20.58
CA ARG A 64 -3.90 -7.32 -20.71
C ARG A 64 -5.31 -6.82 -20.39
N PHE A 65 -5.46 -5.96 -19.41
CA PHE A 65 -6.77 -5.56 -18.86
C PHE A 65 -7.03 -4.06 -18.97
N GLY A 66 -6.06 -3.29 -19.43
CA GLY A 66 -6.16 -1.83 -19.49
C GLY A 66 -6.35 -1.20 -18.11
N TYR A 67 -7.10 -0.10 -18.09
CA TYR A 67 -7.38 0.69 -16.89
C TYR A 67 -8.76 0.39 -16.26
N GLY A 68 -9.44 -0.64 -16.72
CA GLY A 68 -10.72 -1.08 -16.14
C GLY A 68 -10.59 -1.81 -14.79
N VAL A 69 -9.37 -2.09 -14.36
CA VAL A 69 -9.05 -2.70 -13.06
C VAL A 69 -8.15 -1.74 -12.29
N GLU A 70 -8.53 -1.42 -11.06
CA GLU A 70 -7.68 -0.66 -10.18
C GLU A 70 -6.58 -1.55 -9.60
N ILE A 71 -5.36 -1.03 -9.58
CA ILE A 71 -4.19 -1.69 -9.02
C ILE A 71 -3.75 -0.88 -7.80
N LEU A 72 -3.49 -1.55 -6.71
CA LEU A 72 -2.77 -1.00 -5.57
C LEU A 72 -1.58 -1.90 -5.24
N ASP A 73 -0.56 -1.34 -4.65
CA ASP A 73 0.62 -2.07 -4.18
C ASP A 73 0.97 -1.63 -2.77
N ASP A 74 1.25 -2.59 -1.93
CA ASP A 74 1.72 -2.38 -0.56
C ASP A 74 3.22 -2.68 -0.51
N VAL A 75 4.02 -1.64 -0.48
CA VAL A 75 5.49 -1.74 -0.39
C VAL A 75 5.91 -2.21 0.99
N HIS A 76 5.10 -1.88 2.00
CA HIS A 76 5.27 -2.33 3.39
C HIS A 76 6.66 -2.01 3.95
N GLU A 77 7.16 -0.80 3.66
CA GLU A 77 8.41 -0.21 4.14
C GLU A 77 9.68 -1.05 3.84
N ARG A 78 9.59 -2.01 2.92
CA ARG A 78 10.64 -3.02 2.68
C ARG A 78 11.84 -2.49 1.90
N ILE A 79 11.76 -1.29 1.37
CA ILE A 79 12.78 -0.75 0.48
C ILE A 79 13.45 0.49 1.08
N PRO A 80 14.72 0.73 0.78
CA PRO A 80 15.37 1.98 1.19
C PRO A 80 14.62 3.20 0.65
N PRO A 81 14.45 4.28 1.45
CA PRO A 81 13.62 5.42 1.10
C PRO A 81 13.94 6.05 -0.26
N ILE A 82 15.20 6.13 -0.62
CA ILE A 82 15.58 6.69 -1.95
C ILE A 82 15.08 5.83 -3.12
N LEU A 83 14.98 4.51 -2.94
CA LEU A 83 14.38 3.62 -3.93
C LEU A 83 12.87 3.76 -3.95
N GLY A 84 12.23 4.07 -2.82
CA GLY A 84 10.81 4.40 -2.75
C GLY A 84 10.47 5.64 -3.59
N VAL A 85 11.28 6.70 -3.49
CA VAL A 85 11.12 7.90 -4.32
C VAL A 85 11.22 7.56 -5.81
N TRP A 86 12.21 6.76 -6.19
CA TRP A 86 12.35 6.29 -7.57
C TRP A 86 11.15 5.45 -8.00
N PHE A 87 10.74 4.50 -7.18
CA PHE A 87 9.64 3.58 -7.50
C PHE A 87 8.31 4.32 -7.70
N ALA A 88 7.98 5.28 -6.82
CA ALA A 88 6.79 6.10 -6.95
C ALA A 88 6.72 6.83 -8.30
N LYS A 89 7.85 7.27 -8.85
CA LYS A 89 7.92 7.88 -10.19
C LYS A 89 7.71 6.85 -11.30
N GLU A 90 8.34 5.69 -11.20
CA GLU A 90 8.23 4.64 -12.23
C GLU A 90 6.82 4.08 -12.34
N VAL A 91 6.07 3.99 -11.22
CA VAL A 91 4.71 3.46 -11.23
C VAL A 91 3.65 4.48 -11.66
N GLU A 92 3.97 5.77 -11.76
CA GLU A 92 3.03 6.82 -12.15
C GLU A 92 2.34 6.52 -13.48
N LYS A 93 3.08 6.01 -14.45
CA LYS A 93 2.57 5.62 -15.77
C LYS A 93 1.49 4.54 -15.72
N PHE A 94 1.47 3.74 -14.66
CA PHE A 94 0.48 2.68 -14.48
C PHE A 94 -0.81 3.15 -13.82
N GLN A 95 -0.86 4.39 -13.32
CA GLN A 95 -2.04 5.00 -12.70
C GLN A 95 -2.61 4.08 -11.61
N LEU A 96 -1.81 3.82 -10.58
CA LEU A 96 -2.23 3.01 -9.44
C LEU A 96 -3.36 3.72 -8.68
N PHE A 97 -4.22 2.94 -8.04
CA PHE A 97 -5.22 3.46 -7.11
C PHE A 97 -4.54 4.12 -5.91
N PHE A 98 -3.53 3.46 -5.36
CA PHE A 98 -2.51 4.01 -4.48
C PHE A 98 -1.30 3.09 -4.35
N LEU A 99 -0.21 3.67 -3.86
CA LEU A 99 0.98 2.98 -3.39
C LEU A 99 1.02 3.11 -1.87
N GLU A 100 0.96 1.98 -1.17
CA GLU A 100 0.83 1.92 0.29
C GLU A 100 2.19 1.71 0.95
N ASP A 101 2.36 2.30 2.12
CA ASP A 101 3.49 2.16 3.04
C ASP A 101 4.85 2.20 2.34
N LEU A 102 5.03 3.25 1.54
CA LEU A 102 6.26 3.45 0.76
C LEU A 102 7.46 3.68 1.66
N PHE A 103 7.24 4.28 2.83
CA PHE A 103 8.26 4.61 3.82
C PHE A 103 7.78 4.27 5.22
N CYS A 104 8.71 3.96 6.12
CA CYS A 104 8.39 3.82 7.54
C CYS A 104 8.08 5.21 8.18
N PRO A 105 7.39 5.22 9.33
CA PRO A 105 7.03 6.48 10.01
C PRO A 105 8.22 7.40 10.32
N GLU A 106 9.40 6.85 10.54
CA GLU A 106 10.63 7.58 10.78
C GLU A 106 11.13 8.36 9.55
N ASP A 107 10.71 7.92 8.36
CA ASP A 107 11.14 8.46 7.06
C ASP A 107 10.06 9.34 6.38
N ASN A 108 9.10 9.86 7.13
CA ASN A 108 7.99 10.67 6.62
C ASN A 108 8.43 11.86 5.73
N GLU A 109 9.63 12.40 5.94
CA GLU A 109 10.13 13.50 5.11
C GLU A 109 10.34 13.12 3.63
N TYR A 110 10.52 11.83 3.32
CA TYR A 110 10.63 11.35 1.93
C TYR A 110 9.31 11.49 1.16
N PHE A 111 8.15 11.52 1.82
CA PHE A 111 6.88 11.82 1.14
C PHE A 111 6.90 13.20 0.47
N ARG A 112 7.59 14.20 1.05
CA ARG A 112 7.78 15.52 0.41
C ARG A 112 8.59 15.41 -0.86
N MET A 113 9.60 14.54 -0.87
CA MET A 113 10.42 14.31 -2.07
C MET A 113 9.59 13.65 -3.19
N VAL A 114 8.73 12.69 -2.84
CA VAL A 114 7.83 12.06 -3.81
C VAL A 114 6.87 13.11 -4.38
N ARG A 115 6.20 13.88 -3.52
CA ARG A 115 5.25 14.92 -3.98
C ARG A 115 5.86 15.98 -4.87
N ALA A 116 7.16 16.26 -4.71
CA ALA A 116 7.88 17.18 -5.59
C ALA A 116 8.22 16.58 -6.96
N GLN A 117 8.06 15.26 -7.16
CA GLN A 117 8.55 14.56 -8.33
C GLN A 117 7.50 13.80 -9.13
N CYS A 118 6.39 13.38 -8.53
CA CYS A 118 5.32 12.64 -9.21
C CYS A 118 3.95 12.84 -8.52
N ALA A 119 2.90 12.44 -9.25
CA ALA A 119 1.51 12.51 -8.80
C ALA A 119 0.94 11.12 -8.42
N THR A 120 1.77 10.11 -8.24
CA THR A 120 1.32 8.78 -7.80
C THR A 120 0.54 8.91 -6.48
N PRO A 121 -0.71 8.41 -6.41
CA PRO A 121 -1.46 8.44 -5.17
C PRO A 121 -0.77 7.60 -4.09
N LEU A 122 -0.71 8.12 -2.87
CA LEU A 122 -0.03 7.49 -1.74
C LEU A 122 -0.98 7.21 -0.60
N ALA A 123 -0.81 6.06 0.03
CA ALA A 123 -1.52 5.65 1.22
C ALA A 123 -0.52 5.35 2.34
N MET A 124 -0.85 5.71 3.56
CA MET A 124 0.01 5.47 4.72
C MET A 124 -0.82 5.43 6.00
N GLY A 125 -0.38 4.66 6.98
CA GLY A 125 -0.91 4.83 8.32
C GLY A 125 -1.01 3.61 9.19
N GLU A 126 -0.81 2.39 8.73
CA GLU A 126 -1.00 1.20 9.57
C GLU A 126 -0.10 1.19 10.81
N LEU A 127 1.09 1.77 10.71
CA LEU A 127 2.05 1.83 11.82
C LEU A 127 1.89 3.07 12.71
N TYR A 128 1.01 4.01 12.36
CA TYR A 128 0.76 5.17 13.22
C TYR A 128 -0.13 4.79 14.41
N SER A 129 0.33 5.16 15.59
CA SER A 129 -0.38 4.89 16.86
C SER A 129 -0.89 6.16 17.53
N SER A 130 -0.66 7.33 16.93
CA SER A 130 -1.07 8.61 17.47
C SER A 130 -1.60 9.55 16.39
N PRO A 131 -2.67 10.32 16.66
CA PRO A 131 -3.13 11.38 15.76
C PRO A 131 -2.03 12.38 15.37
N HIS A 132 -1.04 12.59 16.24
CA HIS A 132 0.07 13.52 15.98
C HIS A 132 0.98 13.07 14.83
N GLU A 133 1.02 11.78 14.51
CA GLU A 133 1.82 11.24 13.42
C GLU A 133 1.13 11.47 12.06
N ILE A 134 -0.18 11.26 11.98
CA ILE A 134 -0.92 11.37 10.72
C ILE A 134 -1.32 12.81 10.38
N ILE A 135 -1.51 13.68 11.37
CA ILE A 135 -1.94 15.07 11.16
C ILE A 135 -1.02 15.83 10.21
N PRO A 136 0.32 15.80 10.34
CA PRO A 136 1.21 16.45 9.39
C PRO A 136 1.07 15.92 7.96
N MET A 137 0.86 14.62 7.81
CA MET A 137 0.68 13.97 6.51
C MET A 137 -0.57 14.47 5.79
N ILE A 138 -1.66 14.63 6.52
CA ILE A 138 -2.94 15.16 6.00
C ILE A 138 -2.80 16.66 5.69
N LYS A 139 -2.32 17.45 6.68
CA LYS A 139 -2.24 18.90 6.60
C LYS A 139 -1.39 19.37 5.42
N ASP A 140 -0.28 18.70 5.18
CA ASP A 140 0.66 19.04 4.12
C ASP A 140 0.35 18.25 2.81
N ARG A 141 -0.75 17.50 2.78
CA ARG A 141 -1.20 16.67 1.64
C ARG A 141 -0.12 15.75 1.10
N LEU A 142 0.60 15.11 2.01
CA LEU A 142 1.68 14.18 1.66
C LEU A 142 1.16 12.80 1.26
N ILE A 143 -0.08 12.48 1.65
CA ILE A 143 -0.80 11.25 1.30
C ILE A 143 -2.17 11.59 0.71
N ASP A 144 -2.73 10.65 -0.03
CA ASP A 144 -4.08 10.75 -0.62
C ASP A 144 -5.08 9.86 0.11
N PHE A 145 -4.60 8.83 0.80
CA PHE A 145 -5.41 7.87 1.55
C PHE A 145 -4.84 7.67 2.96
N ILE A 146 -5.74 7.74 3.94
CA ILE A 146 -5.45 7.47 5.35
C ILE A 146 -5.69 5.98 5.59
N ARG A 147 -4.63 5.23 5.94
CA ARG A 147 -4.65 3.78 6.13
C ARG A 147 -4.45 3.36 7.60
N ILE A 148 -4.89 4.17 8.55
CA ILE A 148 -4.69 3.90 9.98
C ILE A 148 -5.55 2.76 10.49
N HIS A 149 -5.04 2.07 11.51
CA HIS A 149 -5.80 1.15 12.36
C HIS A 149 -6.65 1.92 13.36
N ILE A 150 -7.93 1.58 13.44
CA ILE A 150 -8.85 2.20 14.42
C ILE A 150 -8.45 1.87 15.84
N SER A 151 -8.02 0.61 16.10
CA SER A 151 -7.55 0.17 17.41
C SER A 151 -6.34 0.94 17.89
N ASP A 152 -5.33 1.07 17.04
CA ASP A 152 -4.04 1.67 17.40
C ASP A 152 -4.15 3.17 17.56
N MET A 153 -5.05 3.78 16.81
CA MET A 153 -5.34 5.21 16.89
C MET A 153 -6.21 5.60 18.11
N GLY A 154 -6.63 4.61 18.94
CA GLY A 154 -7.41 4.85 20.14
C GLY A 154 -8.93 4.79 19.96
N GLY A 155 -9.40 4.15 18.89
CA GLY A 155 -10.82 3.84 18.66
C GLY A 155 -11.52 4.81 17.71
N ILE A 156 -12.85 4.68 17.64
CA ILE A 156 -13.71 5.40 16.69
C ILE A 156 -13.63 6.93 16.84
N THR A 157 -13.56 7.44 18.05
CA THR A 157 -13.62 8.89 18.31
C THR A 157 -12.44 9.66 17.69
N PRO A 158 -11.17 9.30 17.91
CA PRO A 158 -10.06 9.96 17.23
C PRO A 158 -10.10 9.72 15.71
N CYS A 159 -10.41 8.50 15.25
CA CYS A 159 -10.49 8.19 13.82
C CYS A 159 -11.51 9.04 13.08
N ARG A 160 -12.68 9.28 13.68
CA ARG A 160 -13.69 10.17 13.12
C ARG A 160 -13.20 11.62 12.97
N LYS A 161 -12.41 12.10 13.94
CA LYS A 161 -11.82 13.45 13.86
C LYS A 161 -10.77 13.52 12.75
N ILE A 162 -9.96 12.47 12.61
CA ILE A 162 -8.95 12.36 11.55
C ILE A 162 -9.63 12.31 10.18
N ALA A 163 -10.69 11.51 10.02
CA ALA A 163 -11.48 11.45 8.79
C ALA A 163 -12.06 12.81 8.39
N ALA A 164 -12.68 13.52 9.34
CA ALA A 164 -13.21 14.87 9.12
C ALA A 164 -12.11 15.87 8.72
N MET A 165 -10.93 15.76 9.32
CA MET A 165 -9.77 16.54 8.89
C MET A 165 -9.35 16.15 7.46
N GLY A 166 -9.25 14.86 7.16
CA GLY A 166 -8.93 14.38 5.81
C GLY A 166 -9.89 14.95 4.76
N GLU A 167 -11.19 14.98 5.03
CA GLU A 167 -12.19 15.57 4.13
C GLU A 167 -11.87 17.04 3.81
N LEU A 168 -11.54 17.84 4.81
CA LEU A 168 -11.21 19.26 4.63
C LEU A 168 -9.93 19.47 3.78
N PHE A 169 -9.04 18.51 3.76
CA PHE A 169 -7.79 18.56 2.98
C PHE A 169 -7.84 17.74 1.69
N SER A 170 -9.00 17.17 1.33
CA SER A 170 -9.19 16.30 0.16
C SER A 170 -8.35 15.02 0.24
N VAL A 171 -8.15 14.49 1.44
CA VAL A 171 -7.51 13.20 1.70
C VAL A 171 -8.59 12.19 2.04
N ARG A 172 -8.57 11.05 1.38
CA ARG A 172 -9.56 9.99 1.54
C ARG A 172 -9.24 9.08 2.71
N THR A 173 -10.24 8.32 3.16
CA THR A 173 -10.05 7.24 4.14
C THR A 173 -10.09 5.87 3.44
N ALA A 174 -9.27 4.95 3.93
CA ALA A 174 -9.24 3.56 3.52
C ALA A 174 -8.69 2.74 4.69
N TRP A 175 -9.51 2.56 5.74
CA TRP A 175 -9.08 2.00 7.02
C TRP A 175 -8.33 0.69 6.87
N HIS A 176 -7.23 0.56 7.59
CA HIS A 176 -6.49 -0.68 7.64
C HIS A 176 -7.24 -1.73 8.47
N GLY A 177 -7.31 -2.97 7.97
CA GLY A 177 -8.00 -4.08 8.62
C GLY A 177 -7.50 -5.39 8.04
N PRO A 178 -6.29 -5.86 8.42
CA PRO A 178 -5.78 -7.14 7.97
C PRO A 178 -6.58 -8.31 8.56
N GLY A 179 -6.30 -9.53 8.08
CA GLY A 179 -7.05 -10.72 8.44
C GLY A 179 -7.01 -11.12 9.92
N ASP A 180 -6.09 -10.55 10.70
CA ASP A 180 -5.97 -10.73 12.14
C ASP A 180 -6.73 -9.69 12.97
N THR A 181 -7.32 -8.68 12.32
CA THR A 181 -8.21 -7.73 13.00
C THR A 181 -9.51 -8.42 13.40
N SER A 182 -9.95 -8.17 14.64
CA SER A 182 -11.18 -8.78 15.14
C SER A 182 -12.42 -8.36 14.33
N PRO A 183 -13.49 -9.18 14.29
CA PRO A 183 -14.73 -8.78 13.62
C PRO A 183 -15.35 -7.48 14.17
N ILE A 184 -15.09 -7.15 15.45
CA ILE A 184 -15.52 -5.88 16.05
C ILE A 184 -14.73 -4.71 15.44
N GLY A 185 -13.43 -4.87 15.22
CA GLY A 185 -12.61 -3.87 14.53
C GLY A 185 -13.09 -3.63 13.09
N HIS A 186 -13.37 -4.70 12.35
CA HIS A 186 -13.95 -4.58 10.99
C HIS A 186 -15.32 -3.91 10.99
N ALA A 187 -16.18 -4.19 11.97
CA ALA A 187 -17.46 -3.50 12.10
C ALA A 187 -17.28 -2.01 12.39
N ALA A 188 -16.27 -1.63 13.17
CA ALA A 188 -15.92 -0.22 13.40
C ALA A 188 -15.39 0.46 12.13
N ASN A 189 -14.54 -0.23 11.33
CA ASN A 189 -14.11 0.27 10.01
C ASN A 189 -15.33 0.56 9.13
N LEU A 190 -16.23 -0.41 8.97
CA LEU A 190 -17.44 -0.27 8.17
C LEU A 190 -18.34 0.88 8.66
N ALA A 191 -18.48 1.03 9.98
CA ALA A 191 -19.27 2.11 10.56
C ALA A 191 -18.68 3.50 10.22
N LEU A 192 -17.36 3.62 10.19
CA LEU A 192 -16.70 4.86 9.77
C LEU A 192 -16.85 5.09 8.26
N ASP A 193 -16.69 4.06 7.44
CA ASP A 193 -16.82 4.15 5.98
C ASP A 193 -18.23 4.66 5.57
N ILE A 194 -19.28 4.12 6.19
CA ILE A 194 -20.67 4.53 5.90
C ILE A 194 -20.93 5.98 6.32
N ASN A 195 -20.23 6.50 7.32
CA ASN A 195 -20.49 7.82 7.90
C ASN A 195 -19.53 8.92 7.42
N ASN A 196 -18.51 8.59 6.65
CA ASN A 196 -17.54 9.55 6.13
C ASN A 196 -17.74 9.78 4.63
N HIS A 197 -17.79 11.03 4.20
CA HIS A 197 -17.94 11.38 2.79
C HIS A 197 -16.67 11.19 1.96
N ASN A 198 -15.53 11.09 2.60
CA ASN A 198 -14.21 10.94 1.98
C ASN A 198 -13.69 9.50 1.95
N PHE A 199 -14.56 8.53 2.10
CA PHE A 199 -14.23 7.11 1.91
C PHE A 199 -14.18 6.74 0.41
#